data_10b28ea37b5a16390c5c7cb596ee0390
#
_entry.id   10b28ea37b5a16390c5c7cb596ee0390
#
_cell.length_a   1.000
_cell.length_b   1.000
_cell.length_c   1.000
_cell.angle_alpha   90.00
_cell.angle_beta   90.00
_cell.angle_gamma   90.00
#
_symmetry.space_group_name_H-M   'P 1'
#
loop_
_entity.id
_entity.type
_entity.pdbx_description
1 polymer ?
#
loop_
_entity_poly.entity_id
_entity_poly.type
_entity_poly.pdbx_seq_one_letter_code
_entity_poly.pdbx_strand_id
1 'polypeptide(L)'
;WLLIAGLAPGVTGANRTGRPFTGDYAGTLLYETLAKFGLSGGRFDARADDGLRLNGVYIHNSVACVPPQNKPLPVEIHTCRQFLTARVATLPKLRAVIALGTIAHQSVLKALGAKLPKHPFAHGARHDLHCGLTLFD
;
A
#
# COMPACT_ATOMS: atom_id res chain seq x y z
N TRP A 1 -8.14 0.95 9.96
CA TRP A 1 -8.66 2.26 9.49
C TRP A 1 -7.77 2.93 8.44
N LEU A 2 -6.51 2.47 8.30
CA LEU A 2 -5.53 2.96 7.34
C LEU A 2 -5.12 1.84 6.39
N LEU A 3 -5.11 2.13 5.09
CA LEU A 3 -4.53 1.27 4.06
C LEU A 3 -3.30 1.98 3.46
N ILE A 4 -2.18 1.27 3.37
CA ILE A 4 -0.98 1.75 2.68
C ILE A 4 -0.84 0.95 1.39
N ALA A 5 -0.88 1.63 0.26
CA ALA A 5 -0.77 1.03 -1.06
C ALA A 5 0.62 1.26 -1.65
N GLY A 6 1.31 0.19 -1.99
CA GLY A 6 2.60 0.21 -2.66
C GLY A 6 2.54 -0.23 -4.12
N LEU A 7 3.71 -0.33 -4.75
CA LEU A 7 3.83 -0.77 -6.14
C LEU A 7 3.72 -2.28 -6.27
N ALA A 8 4.68 -3.00 -5.75
CA ALA A 8 4.91 -4.42 -5.99
C ALA A 8 5.79 -5.05 -4.89
N PRO A 9 5.78 -6.38 -4.71
CA PRO A 9 6.75 -7.05 -3.87
C PRO A 9 8.16 -6.96 -4.50
N GLY A 10 9.17 -6.72 -3.66
CA GLY A 10 10.57 -6.80 -4.07
C GLY A 10 11.07 -8.25 -4.10
N VAL A 11 12.02 -8.56 -5.00
CA VAL A 11 12.60 -9.91 -5.16
C VAL A 11 13.19 -10.45 -3.86
N THR A 12 14.05 -9.66 -3.22
CA THR A 12 14.77 -10.03 -1.99
C THR A 12 13.99 -9.71 -0.73
N GLY A 13 12.90 -8.95 -0.87
CA GLY A 13 12.05 -8.47 0.22
C GLY A 13 10.77 -9.28 0.39
N ALA A 14 9.66 -8.69 0.03
CA ALA A 14 8.32 -9.26 0.24
C ALA A 14 8.11 -10.62 -0.42
N ASN A 15 8.72 -10.86 -1.58
CA ASN A 15 8.66 -12.15 -2.26
C ASN A 15 9.30 -13.28 -1.44
N ARG A 16 10.36 -12.97 -0.69
CA ARG A 16 11.04 -13.93 0.19
C ARG A 16 10.40 -14.05 1.55
N THR A 17 9.94 -12.95 2.13
CA THR A 17 9.48 -12.89 3.52
C THR A 17 7.97 -13.03 3.67
N GLY A 18 7.20 -12.84 2.59
CA GLY A 18 5.74 -12.76 2.64
C GLY A 18 5.19 -11.45 3.24
N ARG A 19 6.06 -10.55 3.72
CA ARG A 19 5.67 -9.26 4.28
C ARG A 19 6.01 -8.13 3.31
N PRO A 20 5.04 -7.29 2.89
CA PRO A 20 5.30 -6.11 2.07
C PRO A 20 6.32 -5.18 2.72
N PHE A 21 7.09 -4.48 1.91
CA PHE A 21 8.10 -3.51 2.37
C PHE A 21 9.14 -4.11 3.33
N THR A 22 9.72 -5.25 2.97
CA THR A 22 10.88 -5.82 3.67
C THR A 22 12.07 -5.86 2.73
N GLY A 23 13.28 -5.79 3.27
CA GLY A 23 14.52 -6.01 2.54
C GLY A 23 15.07 -4.81 1.77
N ASP A 24 14.51 -3.61 1.97
CA ASP A 24 15.02 -2.35 1.42
C ASP A 24 14.85 -1.19 2.41
N TYR A 25 15.46 -0.04 2.07
CA TYR A 25 15.42 1.16 2.90
C TYR A 25 13.99 1.71 3.05
N ALA A 26 13.19 1.64 2.00
CA ALA A 26 11.81 2.12 2.04
C ALA A 26 10.97 1.36 3.08
N GLY A 27 11.19 0.06 3.20
CA GLY A 27 10.56 -0.76 4.22
C GLY A 27 11.00 -0.39 5.63
N THR A 28 12.29 -0.21 5.86
CA THR A 28 12.80 0.24 7.16
C THR A 28 12.17 1.57 7.57
N LEU A 29 12.20 2.56 6.70
CA LEU A 29 11.60 3.87 6.95
C LEU A 29 10.10 3.79 7.24
N LEU A 30 9.36 2.97 6.47
CA LEU A 30 7.93 2.78 6.66
C LEU A 30 7.62 2.21 8.05
N TYR A 31 8.26 1.10 8.43
CA TYR A 31 7.97 0.43 9.70
C TYR A 31 8.44 1.24 10.90
N GLU A 32 9.56 1.95 10.82
CA GLU A 32 10.00 2.89 11.85
C GLU A 32 9.01 4.06 12.01
N THR A 33 8.49 4.57 10.90
CA THR A 33 7.46 5.61 10.90
C THR A 33 6.18 5.10 11.55
N LEU A 34 5.71 3.92 11.20
CA LEU A 34 4.53 3.32 11.80
C LEU A 34 4.70 3.12 13.32
N ALA A 35 5.87 2.69 13.75
CA ALA A 35 6.19 2.55 15.18
C ALA A 35 6.15 3.90 15.91
N LYS A 36 6.76 4.93 15.32
CA LYS A 36 6.78 6.30 15.87
C LYS A 36 5.38 6.86 16.11
N PHE A 37 4.42 6.52 15.25
CA PHE A 37 3.03 6.96 15.37
C PHE A 37 2.11 5.98 16.11
N GLY A 38 2.66 4.93 16.75
CA GLY A 38 1.87 3.93 17.48
C GLY A 38 1.02 3.02 16.58
N LEU A 39 1.30 3.02 15.27
CA LEU A 39 0.59 2.23 14.25
C LEU A 39 1.16 0.81 14.10
N SER A 40 2.24 0.51 14.79
CA SER A 40 2.78 -0.84 14.93
C SER A 40 3.28 -1.08 16.34
N GLY A 41 3.33 -2.34 16.74
CA GLY A 41 3.92 -2.81 17.99
C GLY A 41 4.85 -3.99 17.72
N GLY A 42 5.74 -4.28 18.68
CA GLY A 42 6.80 -5.26 18.50
C GLY A 42 8.03 -4.69 17.80
N ARG A 43 9.01 -5.56 17.50
CA ARG A 43 10.24 -5.17 16.83
C ARG A 43 10.16 -5.49 15.33
N PHE A 44 10.56 -4.55 14.49
CA PHE A 44 10.78 -4.81 13.07
C PHE A 44 12.21 -5.33 12.85
N ASP A 45 12.34 -6.52 12.28
CA ASP A 45 13.62 -7.17 11.95
C ASP A 45 13.62 -7.72 10.50
N ALA A 46 12.78 -7.14 9.64
CA ALA A 46 12.62 -7.50 8.23
C ALA A 46 12.37 -9.00 7.97
N ARG A 47 11.74 -9.69 8.92
CA ARG A 47 11.40 -11.12 8.87
C ARG A 47 9.90 -11.29 9.10
N ALA A 48 9.32 -12.36 8.55
CA ALA A 48 7.90 -12.66 8.73
C ALA A 48 7.52 -12.97 10.19
N ASP A 49 8.47 -13.51 10.95
CA ASP A 49 8.32 -14.02 12.31
C ASP A 49 8.95 -13.10 13.39
N ASP A 50 9.20 -11.83 13.09
CA ASP A 50 9.86 -10.89 14.00
C ASP A 50 8.95 -10.33 15.13
N GLY A 51 7.70 -10.78 15.18
CA GLY A 51 6.74 -10.35 16.20
C GLY A 51 6.12 -8.98 15.95
N LEU A 52 6.46 -8.30 14.86
CA LEU A 52 5.83 -7.03 14.50
C LEU A 52 4.33 -7.22 14.23
N ARG A 53 3.52 -6.34 14.79
CA ARG A 53 2.07 -6.29 14.56
C ARG A 53 1.66 -4.88 14.14
N LEU A 54 0.77 -4.79 13.17
CA LEU A 54 0.19 -3.51 12.74
C LEU A 54 -1.11 -3.23 13.49
N ASN A 55 -1.28 -2.00 13.96
CA ASN A 55 -2.41 -1.55 14.76
C ASN A 55 -3.37 -0.73 13.89
N GLY A 56 -4.40 -1.39 13.33
CA GLY A 56 -5.38 -0.74 12.46
C GLY A 56 -4.83 -0.28 11.10
N VAL A 57 -3.69 -0.80 10.69
CA VAL A 57 -3.04 -0.54 9.41
C VAL A 57 -3.01 -1.81 8.57
N TYR A 58 -3.28 -1.67 7.29
CA TYR A 58 -3.12 -2.71 6.28
C TYR A 58 -2.16 -2.23 5.21
N ILE A 59 -1.37 -3.14 4.66
CA ILE A 59 -0.45 -2.84 3.56
C ILE A 59 -0.82 -3.73 2.38
N HIS A 60 -0.93 -3.13 1.19
CA HIS A 60 -1.28 -3.84 -0.03
C HIS A 60 -0.49 -3.27 -1.22
N ASN A 61 0.00 -4.13 -2.11
CA ASN A 61 0.66 -3.68 -3.33
C ASN A 61 -0.30 -3.64 -4.51
N SER A 62 -0.03 -2.76 -5.47
CA SER A 62 -0.81 -2.62 -6.71
C SER A 62 -0.73 -3.86 -7.59
N VAL A 63 0.40 -4.57 -7.56
CA VAL A 63 0.58 -5.90 -8.17
C VAL A 63 1.03 -6.92 -7.13
N ALA A 64 0.60 -8.17 -7.31
CA ALA A 64 0.85 -9.25 -6.36
C ALA A 64 2.15 -10.01 -6.62
N CYS A 65 2.67 -9.96 -7.85
CA CYS A 65 3.90 -10.63 -8.27
C CYS A 65 5.04 -9.64 -8.42
N VAL A 66 6.29 -10.14 -8.40
CA VAL A 66 7.48 -9.33 -8.68
C VAL A 66 7.53 -9.01 -10.17
N PRO A 67 7.40 -7.74 -10.57
CA PRO A 67 7.50 -7.38 -11.97
C PRO A 67 8.98 -7.28 -12.41
N PRO A 68 9.30 -7.62 -13.67
CA PRO A 68 10.65 -7.45 -14.20
C PRO A 68 11.15 -6.00 -14.02
N GLN A 69 12.38 -5.86 -13.51
CA GLN A 69 13.00 -4.55 -13.26
C GLN A 69 12.15 -3.59 -12.42
N ASN A 70 11.29 -4.10 -11.56
CA ASN A 70 10.36 -3.32 -10.75
C ASN A 70 9.40 -2.43 -11.58
N LYS A 71 9.10 -2.86 -12.81
CA LYS A 71 8.22 -2.13 -13.76
C LYS A 71 7.06 -3.03 -14.18
N PRO A 72 5.92 -2.97 -13.45
CA PRO A 72 4.75 -3.76 -13.81
C PRO A 72 4.15 -3.29 -15.13
N LEU A 73 3.71 -4.25 -15.94
CA LEU A 73 2.97 -3.97 -17.16
C LEU A 73 1.55 -3.48 -16.84
N PRO A 74 0.95 -2.66 -17.73
CA PRO A 74 -0.44 -2.20 -17.55
C PRO A 74 -1.45 -3.34 -17.35
N VAL A 75 -1.26 -4.48 -18.03
CA VAL A 75 -2.10 -5.66 -17.87
C VAL A 75 -1.98 -6.29 -16.49
N GLU A 76 -0.78 -6.33 -15.91
CA GLU A 76 -0.55 -6.84 -14.56
C GLU A 76 -1.25 -5.97 -13.51
N ILE A 77 -1.10 -4.65 -13.63
CA ILE A 77 -1.78 -3.67 -12.76
C ILE A 77 -3.30 -3.82 -12.88
N HIS A 78 -3.81 -3.97 -14.10
CA HIS A 78 -5.24 -4.15 -14.34
C HIS A 78 -5.76 -5.44 -13.70
N THR A 79 -5.08 -6.56 -13.95
CA THR A 79 -5.47 -7.87 -13.41
C THR A 79 -5.39 -7.91 -11.89
N CYS A 80 -4.32 -7.36 -11.30
CA CYS A 80 -4.13 -7.37 -9.85
C CYS A 80 -5.08 -6.42 -9.08
N ARG A 81 -5.67 -5.43 -9.76
CA ARG A 81 -6.59 -4.48 -9.11
C ARG A 81 -7.76 -5.16 -8.40
N GLN A 82 -8.25 -6.30 -8.89
CA GLN A 82 -9.31 -7.05 -8.23
C GLN A 82 -8.96 -7.39 -6.77
N PHE A 83 -7.69 -7.69 -6.47
CA PHE A 83 -7.25 -8.01 -5.11
C PHE A 83 -7.29 -6.77 -4.21
N LEU A 84 -6.88 -5.61 -4.73
CA LEU A 84 -6.99 -4.35 -4.00
C LEU A 84 -8.46 -3.99 -3.74
N THR A 85 -9.32 -4.12 -4.75
CA THR A 85 -10.77 -3.90 -4.62
C THR A 85 -11.38 -4.82 -3.57
N ALA A 86 -11.07 -6.12 -3.61
CA ALA A 86 -11.53 -7.09 -2.63
C ALA A 86 -11.01 -6.75 -1.22
N ARG A 87 -9.75 -6.32 -1.10
CA ARG A 87 -9.18 -5.89 0.19
C ARG A 87 -9.94 -4.71 0.76
N VAL A 88 -10.18 -3.66 -0.02
CA VAL A 88 -10.93 -2.48 0.42
C VAL A 88 -12.33 -2.85 0.91
N ALA A 89 -13.01 -3.76 0.21
CA ALA A 89 -14.34 -4.24 0.60
C ALA A 89 -14.35 -4.96 1.96
N THR A 90 -13.23 -5.56 2.38
CA THR A 90 -13.10 -6.20 3.70
C THR A 90 -12.76 -5.23 4.85
N LEU A 91 -12.63 -3.93 4.57
CA LEU A 91 -12.20 -2.92 5.53
C LEU A 91 -13.32 -1.88 5.81
N PRO A 92 -14.42 -2.25 6.50
CA PRO A 92 -15.57 -1.37 6.68
C PRO A 92 -15.26 -0.11 7.51
N LYS A 93 -14.17 -0.12 8.27
CA LYS A 93 -13.70 1.02 9.07
C LYS A 93 -12.56 1.80 8.41
N LEU A 94 -12.31 1.59 7.10
CA LEU A 94 -11.29 2.33 6.37
C LEU A 94 -11.64 3.83 6.33
N ARG A 95 -10.67 4.68 6.71
CA ARG A 95 -10.81 6.14 6.74
C ARG A 95 -9.78 6.86 5.90
N ALA A 96 -8.60 6.24 5.78
CA ALA A 96 -7.49 6.84 5.06
C ALA A 96 -6.76 5.81 4.21
N VAL A 97 -6.25 6.26 3.09
CA VAL A 97 -5.32 5.51 2.24
C VAL A 97 -4.08 6.36 2.02
N ILE A 98 -2.91 5.77 2.14
CA ILE A 98 -1.64 6.37 1.71
C ILE A 98 -1.19 5.62 0.45
N ALA A 99 -0.99 6.33 -0.65
CA ALA A 99 -0.50 5.76 -1.89
C ALA A 99 0.98 6.12 -2.10
N LEU A 100 1.83 5.13 -2.07
CA LEU A 100 3.27 5.31 -2.22
C LEU A 100 3.64 5.26 -3.71
N GLY A 101 3.45 6.40 -4.39
CA GLY A 101 3.78 6.63 -5.79
C GLY A 101 2.61 6.58 -6.76
N THR A 102 2.85 7.05 -7.97
CA THR A 102 1.82 7.29 -9.00
C THR A 102 1.01 6.03 -9.36
N ILE A 103 1.66 4.87 -9.47
CA ILE A 103 0.94 3.61 -9.81
C ILE A 103 0.03 3.19 -8.66
N ALA A 104 0.49 3.31 -7.42
CA ALA A 104 -0.32 3.01 -6.25
C ALA A 104 -1.53 3.95 -6.16
N HIS A 105 -1.33 5.25 -6.33
CA HIS A 105 -2.38 6.26 -6.41
C HIS A 105 -3.45 5.92 -7.45
N GLN A 106 -3.04 5.68 -8.70
CA GLN A 106 -3.96 5.33 -9.77
C GLN A 106 -4.70 4.01 -9.53
N SER A 107 -4.01 3.02 -8.94
CA SER A 107 -4.61 1.72 -8.60
C SER A 107 -5.69 1.87 -7.52
N VAL A 108 -5.41 2.67 -6.49
CA VAL A 108 -6.37 2.98 -5.42
C VAL A 108 -7.59 3.71 -5.99
N LEU A 109 -7.41 4.79 -6.73
CA LEU A 109 -8.53 5.53 -7.31
C LEU A 109 -9.42 4.65 -8.18
N LYS A 110 -8.80 3.84 -9.06
CA LYS A 110 -9.55 2.91 -9.92
C LYS A 110 -10.25 1.81 -9.12
N ALA A 111 -9.64 1.29 -8.06
CA ALA A 111 -10.26 0.29 -7.18
C ALA A 111 -11.48 0.86 -6.43
N LEU A 112 -11.46 2.15 -6.13
CA LEU A 112 -12.55 2.89 -5.48
C LEU A 112 -13.58 3.47 -6.47
N GLY A 113 -13.40 3.28 -7.78
CA GLY A 113 -14.28 3.84 -8.81
C GLY A 113 -14.17 5.37 -8.97
N ALA A 114 -13.11 5.98 -8.43
CA ALA A 114 -12.89 7.41 -8.52
C ALA A 114 -12.28 7.81 -9.88
N LYS A 115 -12.61 9.02 -10.34
CA LYS A 115 -12.13 9.53 -11.65
C LYS A 115 -10.73 10.13 -11.50
N LEU A 116 -9.74 9.56 -12.18
CA LEU A 116 -8.34 10.01 -12.15
C LEU A 116 -8.14 11.51 -12.40
N PRO A 117 -8.76 12.15 -13.42
CA PRO A 117 -8.52 13.57 -13.70
C PRO A 117 -8.93 14.52 -12.58
N LYS A 118 -9.78 14.08 -11.64
CA LYS A 118 -10.21 14.90 -10.50
C LYS A 118 -9.22 14.88 -9.34
N HIS A 119 -8.31 13.92 -9.34
CA HIS A 119 -7.39 13.67 -8.25
C HIS A 119 -5.97 13.44 -8.83
N PRO A 120 -5.28 14.51 -9.28
CA PRO A 120 -3.92 14.36 -9.83
C PRO A 120 -2.94 13.98 -8.73
N PHE A 121 -2.03 13.04 -9.03
CA PHE A 121 -0.96 12.67 -8.12
C PHE A 121 -0.01 13.84 -7.89
N ALA A 122 0.32 14.11 -6.62
CA ALA A 122 1.42 14.98 -6.24
C ALA A 122 1.92 14.60 -4.85
N HIS A 123 3.24 14.64 -4.63
CA HIS A 123 3.82 14.33 -3.32
C HIS A 123 3.23 15.21 -2.22
N GLY A 124 2.73 14.58 -1.16
CA GLY A 124 2.06 15.25 -0.06
C GLY A 124 0.64 15.74 -0.37
N ALA A 125 0.08 15.37 -1.52
CA ALA A 125 -1.29 15.74 -1.85
C ALA A 125 -2.30 14.99 -0.97
N ARG A 126 -3.42 15.67 -0.71
CA ARG A 126 -4.59 15.11 -0.02
C ARG A 126 -5.80 15.20 -0.93
N HIS A 127 -6.53 14.10 -1.05
CA HIS A 127 -7.74 13.99 -1.85
C HIS A 127 -8.88 13.47 -0.98
N ASP A 128 -9.91 14.29 -0.80
CA ASP A 128 -11.12 13.84 -0.13
C ASP A 128 -12.01 13.11 -1.15
N LEU A 129 -12.18 11.81 -0.90
CA LEU A 129 -12.97 10.91 -1.75
C LEU A 129 -14.39 10.73 -1.21
N HIS A 130 -15.22 10.00 -1.94
CA HIS A 130 -16.56 9.69 -1.50
C HIS A 130 -16.57 8.88 -0.18
N CYS A 131 -17.67 8.95 0.55
CA CYS A 131 -17.91 8.19 1.79
C CYS A 131 -16.96 8.51 2.96
N GLY A 132 -16.36 9.71 2.99
CA GLY A 132 -15.49 10.14 4.07
C GLY A 132 -14.12 9.43 4.08
N LEU A 133 -13.69 8.90 2.96
CA LEU A 133 -12.36 8.34 2.75
C LEU A 133 -11.40 9.41 2.23
N THR A 134 -10.23 9.52 2.83
CA THR A 134 -9.16 10.44 2.36
C THR A 134 -8.00 9.64 1.79
N LEU A 135 -7.52 10.03 0.60
CA LEU A 135 -6.30 9.53 -0.02
C LEU A 135 -5.16 10.54 0.15
N PHE A 136 -4.01 10.07 0.56
CA PHE A 136 -2.75 10.84 0.63
C PHE A 136 -1.72 10.23 -0.31
N ASP A 137 -0.90 11.08 -0.94
CA ASP A 137 0.17 10.70 -1.86
C ASP A 137 1.56 10.92 -1.27
#